data_7fc2ec3c4c2d5298f484b12aa83bb693
#
_entry.id   7fc2ec3c4c2d5298f484b12aa83bb693
#
_cell.length_a   1.000
_cell.length_b   1.000
_cell.length_c   1.000
_cell.angle_alpha   90.00
_cell.angle_beta   90.00
_cell.angle_gamma   90.00
#
_symmetry.space_group_name_H-M   'P 1'
#
loop_
_entity.id
_entity.type
_entity.pdbx_description
1 polymer ?
#
loop_
_entity_poly.entity_id
_entity_poly.type
_entity_poly.pdbx_seq_one_letter_code
_entity_poly.pdbx_strand_id
1 'polypeptide(L)'
;MDINTVNFPEALAALPKLTARQSQILDLITNAIEDSGLPPTRAEIANQLGFASANAAEEHLRALAKKGYIELTPGTSRGIRIPQRFNQSQHQNKHRQLSLPSGALQQLTLPLIGRVAAGSPIMAIEHIEKQVPIDPSLFQKGADYLLKVIGMSMRDAGILDGDYLAVKKTSEVRNGDIVVARLDDEVTVKRWNQKKTPDGMVIELQAENPDFKNIIVDSRQPNFAIEGQAVGLIRAHGL
;
A
#
# COMPACT_ATOMS: atom_id res chain seq x y z
N MET A 1 21.07 -15.91 -44.50
CA MET A 1 20.94 -16.40 -43.10
C MET A 1 20.18 -15.34 -42.33
N ASP A 2 18.90 -15.56 -42.21
CA ASP A 2 17.93 -14.59 -41.73
C ASP A 2 17.96 -14.54 -40.22
N ILE A 3 18.16 -13.36 -39.65
CA ILE A 3 18.11 -13.10 -38.22
C ILE A 3 16.69 -12.71 -37.81
N ASN A 4 16.13 -13.57 -37.01
CA ASN A 4 14.94 -13.52 -36.21
C ASN A 4 14.29 -12.12 -36.04
N THR A 5 13.16 -11.99 -36.70
CA THR A 5 12.14 -11.01 -36.36
C THR A 5 11.44 -11.47 -35.11
N VAL A 6 11.73 -10.85 -33.97
CA VAL A 6 10.96 -11.05 -32.73
C VAL A 6 9.61 -10.39 -32.92
N ASN A 7 8.61 -11.23 -33.03
CA ASN A 7 7.20 -10.85 -33.13
C ASN A 7 6.73 -10.29 -31.78
N PHE A 8 6.64 -8.96 -31.64
CA PHE A 8 5.96 -8.33 -30.50
C PHE A 8 4.45 -8.55 -30.67
N PRO A 9 3.74 -8.99 -29.61
CA PRO A 9 2.29 -9.18 -29.73
C PRO A 9 1.61 -7.82 -29.92
N GLU A 10 0.80 -7.76 -30.94
CA GLU A 10 -0.14 -6.74 -31.38
C GLU A 10 -1.24 -6.54 -30.32
N ALA A 11 -1.01 -5.74 -29.29
CA ALA A 11 -2.01 -5.47 -28.24
C ALA A 11 -1.95 -4.04 -27.68
N LEU A 12 -1.56 -3.06 -28.48
CA LEU A 12 -1.83 -1.65 -28.19
C LEU A 12 -2.63 -1.04 -29.36
N ALA A 13 -3.85 -1.53 -29.54
CA ALA A 13 -4.83 -0.82 -30.35
C ALA A 13 -5.02 0.57 -29.73
N ALA A 14 -4.61 1.62 -30.43
CA ALA A 14 -4.79 2.99 -30.00
C ALA A 14 -6.28 3.24 -29.73
N LEU A 15 -6.62 3.63 -28.50
CA LEU A 15 -8.00 3.89 -28.14
C LEU A 15 -8.59 5.04 -28.98
N PRO A 16 -9.91 5.00 -29.26
CA PRO A 16 -10.57 6.03 -30.03
C PRO A 16 -10.40 7.41 -29.38
N LYS A 17 -10.10 8.44 -30.18
CA LYS A 17 -9.93 9.81 -29.67
C LYS A 17 -11.15 10.30 -28.86
N LEU A 18 -10.89 10.97 -27.76
CA LEU A 18 -11.91 11.62 -26.95
C LEU A 18 -12.32 12.97 -27.56
N THR A 19 -13.60 13.33 -27.42
CA THR A 19 -14.02 14.71 -27.65
C THR A 19 -13.58 15.57 -26.48
N ALA A 20 -13.49 16.89 -26.66
CA ALA A 20 -13.12 17.83 -25.58
C ALA A 20 -13.98 17.62 -24.32
N ARG A 21 -15.28 17.37 -24.51
CA ARG A 21 -16.22 17.13 -23.41
C ARG A 21 -15.99 15.80 -22.70
N GLN A 22 -15.66 14.76 -23.45
CA GLN A 22 -15.32 13.46 -22.88
C GLN A 22 -14.00 13.51 -22.10
N SER A 23 -13.03 14.29 -22.58
CA SER A 23 -11.77 14.51 -21.84
C SER A 23 -12.04 15.23 -20.51
N GLN A 24 -12.84 16.31 -20.50
CA GLN A 24 -13.22 17.01 -19.28
C GLN A 24 -13.89 16.10 -18.24
N ILE A 25 -14.77 15.19 -18.69
CA ILE A 25 -15.44 14.25 -17.79
C ILE A 25 -14.44 13.24 -17.24
N LEU A 26 -13.53 12.72 -18.08
CA LEU A 26 -12.52 11.77 -17.65
C LEU A 26 -11.55 12.40 -16.65
N ASP A 27 -11.09 13.65 -16.90
CA ASP A 27 -10.22 14.39 -15.99
C ASP A 27 -10.91 14.63 -14.63
N LEU A 28 -12.20 14.98 -14.65
CA LEU A 28 -12.98 15.16 -13.42
C LEU A 28 -13.10 13.86 -12.61
N ILE A 29 -13.36 12.73 -13.28
CA ILE A 29 -13.43 11.41 -12.62
C ILE A 29 -12.07 11.04 -12.02
N THR A 30 -10.99 11.26 -12.76
CA THR A 30 -9.63 10.96 -12.31
C THR A 30 -9.26 11.78 -11.08
N ASN A 31 -9.45 13.11 -11.14
CA ASN A 31 -9.16 14.01 -10.02
C ASN A 31 -9.99 13.66 -8.77
N ALA A 32 -11.27 13.36 -8.92
CA ALA A 32 -12.12 12.98 -7.79
C ALA A 32 -11.67 11.66 -7.13
N ILE A 33 -11.22 10.69 -7.91
CA ILE A 33 -10.68 9.43 -7.38
C ILE A 33 -9.32 9.68 -6.69
N GLU A 34 -8.46 10.55 -7.24
CA GLU A 34 -7.18 10.91 -6.64
C GLU A 34 -7.35 11.66 -5.31
N ASP A 35 -8.30 12.62 -5.25
CA ASP A 35 -8.51 13.49 -4.09
C ASP A 35 -9.25 12.77 -2.94
N SER A 36 -10.28 11.97 -3.26
CA SER A 36 -11.22 11.41 -2.28
C SER A 36 -11.21 9.87 -2.21
N GLY A 37 -10.49 9.20 -3.11
CA GLY A 37 -10.52 7.74 -3.26
C GLY A 37 -11.82 7.20 -3.86
N LEU A 38 -12.80 8.05 -4.19
CA LEU A 38 -14.12 7.66 -4.67
C LEU A 38 -14.47 8.34 -6.00
N PRO A 39 -15.06 7.62 -6.98
CA PRO A 39 -15.53 8.23 -8.19
C PRO A 39 -16.73 9.14 -7.92
N PRO A 40 -16.92 10.21 -8.71
CA PRO A 40 -18.07 11.10 -8.59
C PRO A 40 -19.37 10.40 -9.03
N THR A 41 -20.49 10.84 -8.49
CA THR A 41 -21.81 10.43 -8.96
C THR A 41 -22.17 11.13 -10.27
N ARG A 42 -23.15 10.60 -11.00
CA ARG A 42 -23.69 11.23 -12.22
C ARG A 42 -24.22 12.63 -11.99
N ALA A 43 -24.82 12.88 -10.83
CA ALA A 43 -25.34 14.19 -10.44
C ALA A 43 -24.19 15.18 -10.15
N GLU A 44 -23.14 14.76 -9.47
CA GLU A 44 -21.93 15.55 -9.22
C GLU A 44 -21.26 15.95 -10.54
N ILE A 45 -21.12 15.01 -11.49
CA ILE A 45 -20.57 15.28 -12.83
C ILE A 45 -21.46 16.29 -13.57
N ALA A 46 -22.79 16.11 -13.52
CA ALA A 46 -23.71 17.02 -14.18
C ALA A 46 -23.60 18.44 -13.61
N ASN A 47 -23.57 18.59 -12.29
CA ASN A 47 -23.45 19.89 -11.62
C ASN A 47 -22.12 20.59 -11.92
N GLN A 48 -21.00 19.88 -11.81
CA GLN A 48 -19.68 20.47 -12.00
C GLN A 48 -19.39 20.89 -13.44
N LEU A 49 -19.94 20.14 -14.40
CA LEU A 49 -19.75 20.43 -15.82
C LEU A 49 -20.91 21.16 -16.47
N GLY A 50 -21.94 21.60 -15.70
CA GLY A 50 -23.06 22.39 -16.19
C GLY A 50 -23.98 21.64 -17.17
N PHE A 51 -24.19 20.33 -16.98
CA PHE A 51 -25.17 19.57 -17.74
C PHE A 51 -26.58 19.85 -17.24
N ALA A 52 -27.53 19.85 -18.14
CA ALA A 52 -28.94 20.08 -17.83
C ALA A 52 -29.56 18.97 -16.94
N SER A 53 -28.98 17.77 -16.94
CA SER A 53 -29.44 16.63 -16.13
C SER A 53 -28.37 15.57 -15.95
N ALA A 54 -28.54 14.71 -14.94
CA ALA A 54 -27.70 13.53 -14.75
C ALA A 54 -27.74 12.56 -15.93
N ASN A 55 -28.85 12.51 -16.69
CA ASN A 55 -28.98 11.70 -17.88
C ASN A 55 -28.06 12.17 -19.02
N ALA A 56 -27.86 13.48 -19.16
CA ALA A 56 -26.92 14.02 -20.15
C ALA A 56 -25.47 13.62 -19.82
N ALA A 57 -25.11 13.58 -18.54
CA ALA A 57 -23.83 13.04 -18.11
C ALA A 57 -23.69 11.53 -18.39
N GLU A 58 -24.77 10.76 -18.19
CA GLU A 58 -24.81 9.31 -18.43
C GLU A 58 -24.50 8.94 -19.90
N GLU A 59 -24.98 9.71 -20.87
CA GLU A 59 -24.68 9.47 -22.29
C GLU A 59 -23.17 9.58 -22.58
N HIS A 60 -22.53 10.58 -22.02
CA HIS A 60 -21.08 10.75 -22.15
C HIS A 60 -20.30 9.65 -21.42
N LEU A 61 -20.77 9.23 -20.26
CA LEU A 61 -20.17 8.11 -19.51
C LEU A 61 -20.28 6.79 -20.28
N ARG A 62 -21.44 6.50 -20.90
CA ARG A 62 -21.59 5.33 -21.78
C ARG A 62 -20.67 5.39 -23.00
N ALA A 63 -20.50 6.58 -23.59
CA ALA A 63 -19.56 6.75 -24.70
C ALA A 63 -18.11 6.52 -24.26
N LEU A 64 -17.71 6.99 -23.08
CA LEU A 64 -16.40 6.73 -22.49
C LEU A 64 -16.18 5.24 -22.19
N ALA A 65 -17.20 4.55 -21.67
CA ALA A 65 -17.16 3.12 -21.43
C ALA A 65 -17.05 2.32 -22.73
N LYS A 66 -17.84 2.67 -23.76
CA LYS A 66 -17.75 2.07 -25.10
C LYS A 66 -16.38 2.24 -25.75
N LYS A 67 -15.72 3.38 -25.50
CA LYS A 67 -14.36 3.64 -25.95
C LYS A 67 -13.30 2.97 -25.06
N GLY A 68 -13.69 2.35 -23.95
CA GLY A 68 -12.82 1.60 -23.06
C GLY A 68 -12.04 2.46 -22.06
N TYR A 69 -12.39 3.73 -21.87
CA TYR A 69 -11.73 4.65 -20.93
C TYR A 69 -12.19 4.49 -19.49
N ILE A 70 -13.41 4.01 -19.29
CA ILE A 70 -13.98 3.71 -17.96
C ILE A 70 -14.78 2.40 -18.03
N GLU A 71 -15.06 1.85 -16.87
CA GLU A 71 -16.01 0.75 -16.67
C GLU A 71 -17.18 1.25 -15.83
N LEU A 72 -18.41 0.87 -16.21
CA LEU A 72 -19.62 1.25 -15.50
C LEU A 72 -20.24 0.02 -14.83
N THR A 73 -20.47 0.10 -13.54
CA THR A 73 -21.21 -0.93 -12.77
C THR A 73 -22.69 -0.53 -12.71
N PRO A 74 -23.60 -1.33 -13.26
CA PRO A 74 -25.03 -1.05 -13.22
C PRO A 74 -25.57 -1.02 -11.78
N GLY A 75 -26.55 -0.15 -11.53
CA GLY A 75 -27.26 -0.12 -10.25
C GLY A 75 -26.53 0.55 -9.08
N THR A 76 -25.33 1.12 -9.29
CA THR A 76 -24.57 1.82 -8.24
C THR A 76 -24.41 3.30 -8.56
N SER A 77 -24.58 4.17 -7.56
CA SER A 77 -24.45 5.62 -7.72
C SER A 77 -23.01 6.06 -8.04
N ARG A 78 -22.01 5.33 -7.52
CA ARG A 78 -20.56 5.56 -7.72
C ARG A 78 -19.89 4.42 -8.47
N GLY A 79 -20.60 3.76 -9.39
CA GLY A 79 -20.13 2.60 -10.16
C GLY A 79 -19.26 2.94 -11.35
N ILE A 80 -18.35 3.91 -11.24
CA ILE A 80 -17.41 4.29 -12.29
C ILE A 80 -16.02 3.81 -11.88
N ARG A 81 -15.36 3.05 -12.75
CA ARG A 81 -13.97 2.61 -12.55
C ARG A 81 -13.11 2.98 -13.74
N ILE A 82 -11.87 3.36 -13.50
CA ILE A 82 -10.86 3.55 -14.54
C ILE A 82 -10.07 2.24 -14.64
N PRO A 83 -10.04 1.57 -15.81
CA PRO A 83 -9.25 0.36 -16.02
C PRO A 83 -7.76 0.60 -15.72
N GLN A 84 -7.10 -0.34 -15.04
CA GLN A 84 -5.69 -0.21 -14.62
C GLN A 84 -4.71 0.13 -15.75
N ARG A 85 -5.01 -0.25 -16.99
CA ARG A 85 -4.23 0.12 -18.19
C ARG A 85 -4.13 1.64 -18.42
N PHE A 86 -4.98 2.45 -17.80
CA PHE A 86 -4.97 3.92 -17.91
C PHE A 86 -4.19 4.61 -16.82
N ASN A 87 -4.02 3.99 -15.67
CA ASN A 87 -3.15 4.55 -14.61
C ASN A 87 -1.68 4.65 -15.05
N GLN A 88 -1.29 3.96 -16.13
CA GLN A 88 0.08 4.04 -16.67
C GLN A 88 0.28 5.13 -17.72
N SER A 89 -0.77 5.73 -18.29
CA SER A 89 -0.64 6.58 -19.48
C SER A 89 -1.00 8.07 -19.30
N GLN A 90 -1.65 8.49 -18.23
CA GLN A 90 -2.12 9.88 -18.08
C GLN A 90 -1.25 10.80 -17.21
N HIS A 91 -0.17 10.33 -16.60
CA HIS A 91 0.77 11.20 -15.88
C HIS A 91 1.74 11.99 -16.77
N GLN A 92 1.57 12.00 -18.11
CA GLN A 92 2.55 12.61 -19.02
C GLN A 92 2.26 14.04 -19.51
N ASN A 93 1.21 14.74 -19.07
CA ASN A 93 1.02 16.11 -19.54
C ASN A 93 0.35 17.03 -18.50
N LYS A 94 1.08 17.50 -17.53
CA LYS A 94 1.03 18.86 -16.94
C LYS A 94 1.90 18.90 -15.67
N HIS A 95 3.17 18.99 -15.81
CA HIS A 95 4.07 19.83 -15.02
C HIS A 95 5.47 19.59 -15.57
N ARG A 96 6.01 20.61 -16.20
CA ARG A 96 7.42 20.74 -16.54
C ARG A 96 8.21 20.99 -15.25
N GLN A 97 8.25 19.98 -14.39
CA GLN A 97 9.13 19.89 -13.24
C GLN A 97 9.66 18.46 -13.22
N LEU A 98 10.98 18.34 -13.40
CA LEU A 98 11.84 17.14 -13.32
C LEU A 98 11.06 15.80 -13.41
N SER A 99 10.99 15.26 -14.64
CA SER A 99 10.42 13.95 -14.90
C SER A 99 11.29 12.86 -14.26
N LEU A 100 11.04 12.56 -13.01
CA LEU A 100 11.44 11.26 -12.45
C LEU A 100 10.52 10.20 -13.09
N PRO A 101 11.06 9.06 -13.55
CA PRO A 101 10.25 7.97 -14.09
C PRO A 101 9.19 7.56 -13.05
N SER A 102 7.93 7.36 -13.49
CA SER A 102 6.80 6.99 -12.58
C SER A 102 7.09 5.75 -11.71
N GLY A 103 7.97 4.85 -12.16
CA GLY A 103 8.52 3.77 -11.36
C GLY A 103 9.43 4.22 -10.21
N ALA A 104 10.08 5.40 -10.32
CA ALA A 104 10.94 5.92 -9.28
C ALA A 104 10.12 6.55 -8.13
N LEU A 105 8.95 7.12 -8.40
CA LEU A 105 8.06 7.65 -7.36
C LEU A 105 7.37 6.53 -6.56
N GLN A 106 7.01 5.41 -7.20
CA GLN A 106 6.52 4.23 -6.49
C GLN A 106 7.60 3.56 -5.63
N GLN A 107 8.88 3.75 -5.97
CA GLN A 107 10.02 3.29 -5.17
C GLN A 107 10.30 4.19 -3.95
N LEU A 108 9.70 5.39 -3.89
CA LEU A 108 9.88 6.37 -2.80
C LEU A 108 8.72 6.37 -1.80
N THR A 109 7.90 5.32 -1.77
CA THR A 109 6.80 5.20 -0.81
C THR A 109 6.86 3.87 -0.08
N LEU A 110 6.47 3.89 1.20
CA LEU A 110 6.26 2.69 1.99
C LEU A 110 4.79 2.54 2.38
N PRO A 111 4.20 1.35 2.25
CA PRO A 111 2.87 1.09 2.77
C PRO A 111 2.88 1.18 4.31
N LEU A 112 1.96 1.95 4.87
CA LEU A 112 1.71 1.97 6.31
C LEU A 112 0.68 0.89 6.65
N ILE A 113 1.12 -0.06 7.46
CA ILE A 113 0.28 -1.12 7.99
C ILE A 113 -0.31 -0.66 9.32
N GLY A 114 -1.61 -0.70 9.41
CA GLY A 114 -2.36 -0.40 10.62
C GLY A 114 -2.67 -1.66 11.43
N ARG A 115 -3.97 -1.93 11.62
CA ARG A 115 -4.42 -3.15 12.29
C ARG A 115 -4.31 -4.34 11.34
N VAL A 116 -3.72 -5.41 11.81
CA VAL A 116 -3.61 -6.67 11.06
C VAL A 116 -4.81 -7.56 11.43
N ALA A 117 -5.56 -8.02 10.42
CA ALA A 117 -6.65 -8.96 10.63
C ALA A 117 -6.12 -10.38 10.85
N ALA A 118 -6.87 -11.15 11.64
CA ALA A 118 -6.56 -12.54 11.94
C ALA A 118 -6.42 -13.39 10.66
N GLY A 119 -5.38 -14.21 10.62
CA GLY A 119 -5.16 -15.18 9.55
C GLY A 119 -4.66 -14.63 8.21
N SER A 120 -4.56 -13.31 8.04
CA SER A 120 -4.07 -12.69 6.80
C SER A 120 -2.59 -12.34 6.88
N PRO A 121 -1.83 -12.39 5.76
CA PRO A 121 -0.45 -11.90 5.72
C PRO A 121 -0.38 -10.40 6.08
N ILE A 122 0.67 -9.98 6.80
CA ILE A 122 0.80 -8.58 7.24
C ILE A 122 0.74 -7.57 6.09
N MET A 123 1.22 -7.95 4.91
CA MET A 123 1.21 -7.12 3.70
C MET A 123 -0.07 -7.28 2.86
N ALA A 124 -1.16 -7.84 3.42
CA ALA A 124 -2.43 -7.87 2.72
C ALA A 124 -2.95 -6.45 2.48
N ILE A 125 -3.57 -6.23 1.32
CA ILE A 125 -4.06 -4.89 0.91
C ILE A 125 -5.02 -4.30 1.94
N GLU A 126 -5.80 -5.14 2.59
CA GLU A 126 -6.77 -4.77 3.64
C GLU A 126 -6.12 -4.16 4.89
N HIS A 127 -4.82 -4.40 5.11
CA HIS A 127 -4.06 -3.85 6.24
C HIS A 127 -3.37 -2.53 5.92
N ILE A 128 -3.29 -2.14 4.65
CA ILE A 128 -2.63 -0.91 4.21
C ILE A 128 -3.57 0.27 4.45
N GLU A 129 -3.22 1.13 5.42
CA GLU A 129 -3.96 2.35 5.71
C GLU A 129 -3.71 3.44 4.65
N LYS A 130 -2.45 3.58 4.25
CA LYS A 130 -2.02 4.57 3.24
C LYS A 130 -0.61 4.27 2.73
N GLN A 131 -0.23 4.90 1.62
CA GLN A 131 1.15 4.98 1.17
C GLN A 131 1.81 6.22 1.77
N VAL A 132 2.99 6.06 2.35
CA VAL A 132 3.75 7.15 2.96
C VAL A 132 4.94 7.51 2.07
N PRO A 133 5.08 8.77 1.62
CA PRO A 133 6.18 9.18 0.76
C PRO A 133 7.49 9.26 1.55
N ILE A 134 8.19 8.14 1.63
CA ILE A 134 9.48 7.99 2.30
C ILE A 134 10.36 7.10 1.43
N ASP A 135 11.58 7.55 1.20
CA ASP A 135 12.57 6.75 0.49
C ASP A 135 13.01 5.56 1.37
N PRO A 136 12.73 4.31 0.96
CA PRO A 136 13.17 3.13 1.71
C PRO A 136 14.67 3.05 1.93
N SER A 137 15.48 3.71 1.08
CA SER A 137 16.94 3.73 1.18
C SER A 137 17.48 4.57 2.36
N LEU A 138 16.63 5.39 3.00
CA LEU A 138 16.97 6.05 4.26
C LEU A 138 17.33 5.06 5.38
N PHE A 139 16.82 3.84 5.29
CA PHE A 139 17.13 2.76 6.23
C PHE A 139 18.25 1.89 5.65
N GLN A 140 19.35 1.74 6.37
CA GLN A 140 20.56 1.03 5.89
C GLN A 140 20.29 -0.35 5.25
N LYS A 141 19.30 -1.08 5.78
CA LYS A 141 18.90 -2.39 5.27
C LYS A 141 17.74 -2.29 4.26
N GLY A 142 17.32 -1.09 3.90
CA GLY A 142 16.05 -0.84 3.22
C GLY A 142 14.85 -1.16 4.12
N ALA A 143 13.66 -0.67 3.76
CA ALA A 143 12.41 -1.01 4.43
C ALA A 143 11.39 -1.44 3.37
N ASP A 144 10.51 -2.38 3.73
CA ASP A 144 9.47 -2.85 2.83
C ASP A 144 8.09 -2.30 3.24
N TYR A 145 7.91 -1.95 4.53
CA TYR A 145 6.68 -1.34 5.03
C TYR A 145 6.92 -0.57 6.34
N LEU A 146 5.95 0.25 6.71
CA LEU A 146 5.83 0.89 8.01
C LEU A 146 4.75 0.17 8.83
N LEU A 147 5.02 -0.07 10.11
CA LEU A 147 4.04 -0.61 11.05
C LEU A 147 3.74 0.44 12.10
N LYS A 148 2.46 0.76 12.31
CA LYS A 148 2.05 1.64 13.41
C LYS A 148 2.17 0.89 14.73
N VAL A 149 2.99 1.44 15.62
CA VAL A 149 3.21 0.89 16.96
C VAL A 149 2.00 1.21 17.85
N ILE A 150 1.53 0.19 18.57
CA ILE A 150 0.46 0.31 19.55
C ILE A 150 0.97 -0.22 20.90
N GLY A 151 0.85 0.61 21.93
CA GLY A 151 1.28 0.27 23.28
C GLY A 151 2.75 0.59 23.58
N MET A 152 3.17 0.27 24.79
CA MET A 152 4.44 0.73 25.37
C MET A 152 5.42 -0.40 25.68
N SER A 153 5.21 -1.60 25.13
CA SER A 153 6.03 -2.77 25.49
C SER A 153 7.50 -2.67 25.06
N MET A 154 7.85 -1.68 24.22
CA MET A 154 9.20 -1.45 23.69
C MET A 154 9.73 -0.05 24.06
N ARG A 155 9.16 0.58 25.10
CA ARG A 155 9.48 1.94 25.56
C ARG A 155 10.97 2.15 25.83
N ASP A 156 11.61 1.23 26.51
CA ASP A 156 13.01 1.37 26.96
C ASP A 156 13.99 1.12 25.79
N ALA A 157 13.51 0.57 24.66
CA ALA A 157 14.20 0.56 23.37
C ALA A 157 13.96 1.85 22.55
N GLY A 158 13.23 2.84 23.11
CA GLY A 158 12.93 4.11 22.44
C GLY A 158 11.76 4.04 21.45
N ILE A 159 11.00 2.93 21.41
CA ILE A 159 9.83 2.74 20.55
C ILE A 159 8.57 2.99 21.39
N LEU A 160 7.82 4.04 21.03
CA LEU A 160 6.66 4.52 21.78
C LEU A 160 5.36 4.27 21.02
N ASP A 161 4.25 4.37 21.75
CA ASP A 161 2.91 4.33 21.16
C ASP A 161 2.74 5.42 20.10
N GLY A 162 2.18 5.07 18.96
CA GLY A 162 1.97 5.98 17.82
C GLY A 162 3.17 6.15 16.89
N ASP A 163 4.33 5.60 17.20
CA ASP A 163 5.48 5.58 16.29
C ASP A 163 5.20 4.76 15.04
N TYR A 164 5.92 5.05 13.96
CA TYR A 164 5.96 4.22 12.75
C TYR A 164 7.29 3.47 12.70
N LEU A 165 7.22 2.16 12.85
CA LEU A 165 8.38 1.26 12.77
C LEU A 165 8.64 0.92 11.31
N ALA A 166 9.83 1.25 10.79
CA ALA A 166 10.26 0.81 9.47
C ALA A 166 10.74 -0.64 9.56
N VAL A 167 10.17 -1.49 8.73
CA VAL A 167 10.35 -2.95 8.81
C VAL A 167 10.85 -3.49 7.49
N LYS A 168 11.91 -4.31 7.55
CA LYS A 168 12.39 -5.14 6.46
C LYS A 168 11.74 -6.51 6.57
N LYS A 169 11.02 -6.94 5.53
CA LYS A 169 10.42 -8.27 5.47
C LYS A 169 11.51 -9.33 5.41
N THR A 170 11.63 -10.12 6.45
CA THR A 170 12.58 -11.24 6.55
C THR A 170 12.15 -12.18 7.66
N SER A 171 12.46 -13.46 7.52
CA SER A 171 12.40 -14.45 8.60
C SER A 171 13.78 -14.73 9.21
N GLU A 172 14.84 -14.18 8.62
CA GLU A 172 16.21 -14.36 9.12
C GLU A 172 16.51 -13.24 10.13
N VAL A 173 16.58 -13.60 11.40
CA VAL A 173 16.82 -12.69 12.51
C VAL A 173 17.89 -13.23 13.45
N ARG A 174 18.55 -12.36 14.20
CA ARG A 174 19.61 -12.69 15.15
C ARG A 174 19.22 -12.23 16.55
N ASN A 175 19.82 -12.86 17.54
CA ASN A 175 19.66 -12.44 18.95
C ASN A 175 19.99 -10.94 19.09
N GLY A 176 19.06 -10.22 19.70
CA GLY A 176 19.15 -8.77 19.88
C GLY A 176 18.40 -7.96 18.83
N ASP A 177 18.01 -8.53 17.68
CA ASP A 177 17.18 -7.82 16.70
C ASP A 177 15.79 -7.51 17.27
N ILE A 178 15.27 -6.35 16.91
CA ILE A 178 13.85 -6.02 17.16
C ILE A 178 13.05 -6.56 15.99
N VAL A 179 12.06 -7.38 16.27
CA VAL A 179 11.27 -8.10 15.27
C VAL A 179 9.80 -7.76 15.36
N VAL A 180 9.14 -7.86 14.24
CA VAL A 180 7.69 -7.97 14.15
C VAL A 180 7.36 -9.44 14.07
N ALA A 181 6.70 -9.95 15.09
CA ALA A 181 6.31 -11.36 15.21
C ALA A 181 4.79 -11.48 15.19
N ARG A 182 4.29 -12.51 14.53
CA ARG A 182 2.90 -12.91 14.59
C ARG A 182 2.77 -14.16 15.47
N LEU A 183 1.83 -14.11 16.41
CA LEU A 183 1.45 -15.17 17.32
C LEU A 183 -0.03 -15.38 17.15
N ASP A 184 -0.44 -16.51 16.61
CA ASP A 184 -1.82 -16.74 16.20
C ASP A 184 -2.32 -15.59 15.29
N ASP A 185 -3.26 -14.80 15.76
CA ASP A 185 -3.87 -13.69 15.05
C ASP A 185 -3.34 -12.31 15.50
N GLU A 186 -2.37 -12.27 16.39
CA GLU A 186 -1.84 -11.03 16.94
C GLU A 186 -0.44 -10.73 16.43
N VAL A 187 -0.20 -9.47 16.08
CA VAL A 187 1.11 -8.95 15.71
C VAL A 187 1.72 -8.19 16.87
N THR A 188 2.96 -8.47 17.19
CA THR A 188 3.69 -7.82 18.29
C THR A 188 5.10 -7.43 17.88
N VAL A 189 5.63 -6.38 18.52
CA VAL A 189 7.02 -5.94 18.37
C VAL A 189 7.77 -6.30 19.64
N LYS A 190 8.86 -7.05 19.51
CA LYS A 190 9.66 -7.51 20.63
C LYS A 190 11.13 -7.62 20.24
N ARG A 191 12.03 -7.73 21.24
CA ARG A 191 13.41 -8.11 21.00
C ARG A 191 13.51 -9.63 20.90
N TRP A 192 14.12 -10.10 19.84
CA TRP A 192 14.35 -11.51 19.57
C TRP A 192 15.50 -12.04 20.43
N ASN A 193 15.26 -13.13 21.12
CA ASN A 193 16.28 -13.91 21.79
C ASN A 193 15.99 -15.41 21.60
N GLN A 194 16.93 -16.13 21.05
CA GLN A 194 16.82 -17.56 20.80
C GLN A 194 17.92 -18.28 21.55
N LYS A 195 17.54 -19.32 22.30
CA LYS A 195 18.45 -20.14 23.08
C LYS A 195 18.26 -21.62 22.75
N LYS A 196 19.37 -22.33 22.65
CA LYS A 196 19.36 -23.80 22.53
C LYS A 196 19.23 -24.40 23.93
N THR A 197 18.25 -25.25 24.13
CA THR A 197 18.05 -26.03 25.36
C THR A 197 18.17 -27.52 25.07
N PRO A 198 18.30 -28.39 26.10
CA PRO A 198 18.31 -29.84 25.90
C PRO A 198 17.08 -30.36 25.15
N ASP A 199 15.93 -29.71 25.34
CA ASP A 199 14.63 -30.10 24.77
C ASP A 199 14.37 -29.47 23.39
N GLY A 200 15.27 -28.61 22.87
CA GLY A 200 15.12 -27.98 21.58
C GLY A 200 15.50 -26.47 21.56
N MET A 201 14.96 -25.74 20.61
CA MET A 201 15.15 -24.31 20.49
C MET A 201 13.99 -23.57 21.15
N VAL A 202 14.32 -22.70 22.10
CA VAL A 202 13.36 -21.82 22.77
C VAL A 202 13.55 -20.41 22.28
N ILE A 203 12.47 -19.79 21.87
CA ILE A 203 12.41 -18.40 21.42
C ILE A 203 11.79 -17.58 22.56
N GLU A 204 12.48 -16.51 22.93
CA GLU A 204 11.98 -15.53 23.87
C GLU A 204 11.82 -14.18 23.15
N LEU A 205 10.60 -13.72 23.05
CA LEU A 205 10.25 -12.40 22.57
C LEU A 205 10.22 -11.45 23.76
N GLN A 206 11.31 -10.70 23.94
CA GLN A 206 11.52 -9.86 25.12
C GLN A 206 10.86 -8.50 24.95
N ALA A 207 10.12 -8.08 25.97
CA ALA A 207 9.66 -6.71 26.07
C ALA A 207 10.82 -5.82 26.55
N GLU A 208 10.85 -4.60 26.05
CA GLU A 208 11.75 -3.53 26.52
C GLU A 208 10.95 -2.54 27.39
N ASN A 209 10.25 -3.09 28.34
CA ASN A 209 9.51 -2.39 29.39
C ASN A 209 9.18 -3.40 30.51
N PRO A 210 9.62 -3.16 31.76
CA PRO A 210 9.42 -4.09 32.89
C PRO A 210 7.95 -4.33 33.25
N ASP A 211 7.05 -3.44 32.83
CA ASP A 211 5.61 -3.60 33.05
C ASP A 211 4.99 -4.69 32.15
N PHE A 212 5.77 -5.22 31.20
CA PHE A 212 5.32 -6.22 30.24
C PHE A 212 6.13 -7.52 30.38
N LYS A 213 5.42 -8.64 30.33
CA LYS A 213 6.07 -9.98 30.38
C LYS A 213 6.66 -10.34 29.02
N ASN A 214 7.79 -11.05 29.06
CA ASN A 214 8.34 -11.72 27.88
C ASN A 214 7.42 -12.86 27.44
N ILE A 215 7.41 -13.12 26.12
CA ILE A 215 6.61 -14.19 25.52
C ILE A 215 7.58 -15.32 25.15
N ILE A 216 7.34 -16.49 25.70
CA ILE A 216 8.11 -17.70 25.37
C ILE A 216 7.36 -18.46 24.28
N VAL A 217 8.04 -18.73 23.19
CA VAL A 217 7.48 -19.42 22.02
C VAL A 217 8.25 -20.71 21.78
N ASP A 218 7.54 -21.81 21.62
CA ASP A 218 8.13 -23.02 21.06
C ASP A 218 8.25 -22.87 19.54
N SER A 219 9.45 -23.05 18.99
CA SER A 219 9.71 -22.93 17.54
C SER A 219 8.86 -23.87 16.67
N ARG A 220 8.19 -24.85 17.28
CA ARG A 220 7.31 -25.82 16.62
C ARG A 220 5.83 -25.39 16.60
N GLN A 221 5.48 -24.25 17.20
CA GLN A 221 4.10 -23.76 17.18
C GLN A 221 3.69 -23.38 15.75
N PRO A 222 2.61 -23.96 15.22
CA PRO A 222 2.22 -23.79 13.82
C PRO A 222 1.79 -22.35 13.48
N ASN A 223 1.39 -21.57 14.47
CA ASN A 223 0.83 -20.22 14.31
C ASN A 223 1.83 -19.11 14.68
N PHE A 224 3.12 -19.42 14.73
CA PHE A 224 4.19 -18.45 14.97
C PHE A 224 4.92 -18.12 13.68
N ALA A 225 5.10 -16.83 13.39
CA ALA A 225 5.88 -16.37 12.26
C ALA A 225 6.62 -15.07 12.57
N ILE A 226 7.81 -14.91 11.99
CA ILE A 226 8.49 -13.61 11.93
C ILE A 226 8.07 -12.92 10.64
N GLU A 227 7.43 -11.78 10.79
CA GLU A 227 6.94 -10.95 9.68
C GLU A 227 8.00 -9.95 9.18
N GLY A 228 9.01 -9.64 10.01
CA GLY A 228 10.12 -8.81 9.61
C GLY A 228 11.02 -8.33 10.76
N GLN A 229 12.11 -7.66 10.38
CA GLN A 229 13.06 -7.00 11.27
C GLN A 229 12.83 -5.49 11.25
N ALA A 230 12.81 -4.85 12.42
CA ALA A 230 12.83 -3.40 12.53
C ALA A 230 14.18 -2.85 12.05
N VAL A 231 14.15 -1.88 11.15
CA VAL A 231 15.35 -1.26 10.54
C VAL A 231 15.42 0.24 10.76
N GLY A 232 14.37 0.83 11.32
CA GLY A 232 14.31 2.26 11.64
C GLY A 232 13.00 2.63 12.32
N LEU A 233 12.92 3.89 12.74
CA LEU A 233 11.78 4.45 13.45
C LEU A 233 11.49 5.86 12.93
N ILE A 234 10.22 6.19 12.80
CA ILE A 234 9.75 7.53 12.46
C ILE A 234 8.77 7.95 13.54
N ARG A 235 9.05 9.10 14.16
CA ARG A 235 8.15 9.71 15.14
C ARG A 235 7.53 10.96 14.54
N ALA A 236 6.22 10.94 14.35
CA ALA A 236 5.47 12.05 13.78
C ALA A 236 4.79 12.93 14.84
N HIS A 237 4.78 12.50 16.09
CA HIS A 237 4.12 13.20 17.20
C HIS A 237 5.15 13.60 18.25
N GLY A 238 5.22 14.89 18.51
CA GLY A 238 5.88 15.62 19.62
C GLY A 238 7.13 15.04 20.25
N LEU A 239 8.04 15.91 20.48
CA LEU A 239 9.13 15.70 21.45
C LEU A 239 8.57 15.82 22.87
#